data_182b114528356e8a5dede47e101ac6aa
#
_entry.id   182b114528356e8a5dede47e101ac6aa
#
_cell.length_a   1.000
_cell.length_b   1.000
_cell.length_c   1.000
_cell.angle_alpha   90.00
_cell.angle_beta   90.00
_cell.angle_gamma   90.00
#
_symmetry.space_group_name_H-M   'P 1'
#
loop_
_entity.id
_entity.type
_entity.pdbx_description
1 polymer ?
#
loop_
_entity_poly.entity_id
_entity_poly.type
_entity_poly.pdbx_seq_one_letter_code
_entity_poly.pdbx_strand_id
1 'polypeptide(L)'
;MKRSRLSYDEWKCILSKEVRGCRVTSELVAGYVGMIEVHEVSEPQIWKFRGEDIVVCDKGIKWLTILPEDDWYCITAMMNEEEEILLWYIDMIAAQGIDADGIPYFDDLYLDLVVYPDGTVTKRTAFRYCYI
;
A
#
# COMPACT_ATOMS: atom_id res chain seq x y z
N MET A 1 -7.02 3.14 15.55
CA MET A 1 -7.07 2.87 14.10
C MET A 1 -6.27 3.92 13.36
N LYS A 2 -5.53 3.51 12.35
CA LYS A 2 -4.72 4.41 11.55
C LYS A 2 -5.41 4.67 10.21
N ARG A 3 -5.53 5.95 9.84
CA ARG A 3 -6.02 6.32 8.52
C ARG A 3 -4.86 6.41 7.54
N SER A 4 -4.98 5.71 6.43
CA SER A 4 -4.03 5.77 5.31
C SER A 4 -4.72 6.37 4.10
N ARG A 5 -4.01 7.23 3.39
CA ARG A 5 -4.50 7.83 2.14
C ARG A 5 -3.81 7.16 0.96
N LEU A 6 -4.46 7.09 -0.17
CA LEU A 6 -3.86 6.48 -1.36
C LEU A 6 -2.65 7.26 -1.89
N SER A 7 -2.44 8.47 -1.41
CA SER A 7 -1.21 9.25 -1.66
C SER A 7 -0.08 8.92 -0.69
N TYR A 8 -0.36 8.17 0.38
CA TYR A 8 0.61 7.76 1.40
C TYR A 8 1.38 8.92 2.01
N ASP A 9 0.69 10.02 2.29
CA ASP A 9 1.28 11.23 2.88
C ASP A 9 1.82 11.01 4.29
N GLU A 10 1.34 9.97 4.97
CA GLU A 10 1.82 9.60 6.29
C GLU A 10 3.24 9.00 6.27
N TRP A 11 3.73 8.59 5.12
CA TRP A 11 5.10 8.09 4.97
C TRP A 11 6.08 9.23 4.81
N LYS A 12 6.52 9.75 5.96
CA LYS A 12 7.37 10.96 6.00
C LYS A 12 8.77 10.75 5.44
N CYS A 13 9.23 9.50 5.31
CA CYS A 13 10.51 9.20 4.68
C CYS A 13 10.49 9.45 3.17
N ILE A 14 9.32 9.51 2.55
CA ILE A 14 9.19 9.81 1.11
C ILE A 14 9.28 11.33 0.94
N LEU A 15 10.38 11.80 0.36
CA LEU A 15 10.63 13.22 0.15
C LEU A 15 10.06 13.72 -1.16
N SER A 16 10.03 12.88 -2.18
CA SER A 16 9.50 13.21 -3.50
C SER A 16 8.86 11.99 -4.13
N LYS A 17 7.68 12.18 -4.70
CA LYS A 17 6.93 11.09 -5.33
C LYS A 17 6.01 11.65 -6.41
N GLU A 18 5.63 10.80 -7.35
CA GLU A 18 4.53 11.05 -8.25
C GLU A 18 3.31 10.27 -7.75
N VAL A 19 2.16 10.92 -7.72
CA VAL A 19 0.90 10.32 -7.28
C VAL A 19 -0.08 10.39 -8.43
N ARG A 20 -0.67 9.25 -8.78
CA ARG A 20 -1.73 9.15 -9.78
C ARG A 20 -2.86 8.31 -9.22
N GLY A 21 -4.05 8.55 -9.69
CA GLY A 21 -5.19 7.75 -9.28
C GLY A 21 -6.40 8.00 -10.16
N CYS A 22 -7.27 7.02 -10.20
CA CYS A 22 -8.53 7.14 -10.92
C CYS A 22 -9.55 6.18 -10.34
N ARG A 23 -10.82 6.49 -10.60
CA ARG A 23 -11.90 5.56 -10.31
C ARG A 23 -12.02 4.57 -11.46
N VAL A 24 -12.14 3.30 -11.12
CA VAL A 24 -12.29 2.20 -12.08
C VAL A 24 -13.64 1.53 -11.84
N THR A 25 -14.33 1.23 -12.93
CA THR A 25 -15.56 0.43 -12.90
C THR A 25 -15.44 -0.66 -13.94
N SER A 26 -15.36 -1.91 -13.48
CA SER A 26 -15.29 -3.08 -14.34
C SER A 26 -16.02 -4.23 -13.69
N GLU A 27 -16.17 -5.35 -14.41
CA GLU A 27 -16.78 -6.55 -13.85
C GLU A 27 -15.96 -7.14 -12.69
N LEU A 28 -14.66 -6.93 -12.70
CA LEU A 28 -13.76 -7.48 -11.69
C LEU A 28 -13.57 -6.56 -10.50
N VAL A 29 -13.51 -5.25 -10.73
CA VAL A 29 -13.23 -4.26 -9.69
C VAL A 29 -14.03 -3.00 -9.96
N ALA A 30 -14.70 -2.51 -8.93
CA ALA A 30 -15.25 -1.17 -8.90
C ALA A 30 -14.70 -0.45 -7.69
N GLY A 31 -14.02 0.67 -7.88
CA GLY A 31 -13.40 1.42 -6.80
C GLY A 31 -12.28 2.32 -7.30
N TYR A 32 -11.33 2.59 -6.43
CA TYR A 32 -10.20 3.45 -6.76
C TYR A 32 -8.93 2.66 -6.96
N VAL A 33 -8.15 3.07 -7.95
CA VAL A 33 -6.80 2.57 -8.19
C VAL A 33 -5.86 3.76 -8.09
N GLY A 34 -4.87 3.65 -7.22
CA GLY A 34 -3.86 4.68 -7.04
C GLY A 34 -2.47 4.11 -7.28
N MET A 35 -1.58 4.96 -7.76
CA MET A 35 -0.17 4.58 -7.89
C MET A 35 0.68 5.70 -7.32
N ILE A 36 1.68 5.32 -6.54
CA ILE A 36 2.77 6.22 -6.21
C ILE A 36 4.06 5.67 -6.81
N GLU A 37 4.87 6.56 -7.33
CA GLU A 37 6.24 6.28 -7.75
C GLU A 37 7.16 7.10 -6.88
N VAL A 38 8.03 6.43 -6.15
CA VAL A 38 8.94 7.08 -5.20
C VAL A 38 10.15 7.61 -5.97
N HIS A 39 10.40 8.90 -5.85
CA HIS A 39 11.54 9.55 -6.52
C HIS A 39 12.70 9.78 -5.57
N GLU A 40 12.43 10.09 -4.31
CA GLU A 40 13.45 10.39 -3.33
C GLU A 40 12.97 10.03 -1.93
N VAL A 41 13.84 9.44 -1.14
CA VAL A 41 13.58 9.11 0.27
C VAL A 41 14.69 9.67 1.15
N SER A 42 14.34 9.95 2.42
CA SER A 42 15.35 10.31 3.42
C SER A 42 16.19 9.10 3.81
N GLU A 43 15.57 7.94 3.83
CA GLU A 43 16.23 6.65 4.06
C GLU A 43 15.35 5.54 3.48
N PRO A 44 15.93 4.45 2.96
CA PRO A 44 15.16 3.30 2.50
C PRO A 44 14.43 2.64 3.65
N GLN A 45 13.24 2.08 3.36
CA GLN A 45 12.52 1.25 4.30
C GLN A 45 12.70 -0.20 3.90
N ILE A 46 13.29 -0.96 4.80
CA ILE A 46 13.56 -2.38 4.59
C ILE A 46 12.79 -3.15 5.63
N TRP A 47 11.90 -4.03 5.19
CA TRP A 47 11.09 -4.85 6.07
C TRP A 47 11.46 -6.31 5.92
N LYS A 48 11.29 -7.05 7.00
CA LYS A 48 11.58 -8.47 6.99
C LYS A 48 10.31 -9.27 6.75
N PHE A 49 10.34 -10.11 5.71
CA PHE A 49 9.25 -11.02 5.36
C PHE A 49 9.84 -12.41 5.17
N ARG A 50 9.27 -13.40 5.84
CA ARG A 50 9.73 -14.80 5.78
C ARG A 50 11.24 -14.93 6.06
N GLY A 51 11.78 -14.09 6.95
CA GLY A 51 13.21 -14.07 7.25
C GLY A 51 14.09 -13.39 6.21
N GLU A 52 13.52 -12.86 5.14
CA GLU A 52 14.23 -12.13 4.08
C GLU A 52 14.00 -10.63 4.21
N ASP A 53 15.03 -9.85 3.92
CA ASP A 53 14.91 -8.39 3.88
C ASP A 53 14.41 -7.97 2.50
N ILE A 54 13.33 -7.19 2.47
CA ILE A 54 12.76 -6.64 1.24
C ILE A 54 12.74 -5.12 1.35
N VAL A 55 13.30 -4.45 0.37
CA VAL A 55 13.23 -2.99 0.27
C VAL A 55 11.84 -2.63 -0.24
N VAL A 56 10.99 -2.13 0.66
CA VAL A 56 9.61 -1.79 0.32
C VAL A 56 9.44 -0.34 -0.09
N CYS A 57 10.38 0.52 0.27
CA CYS A 57 10.33 1.93 -0.08
C CYS A 57 11.75 2.47 -0.30
N ASP A 58 12.02 2.88 -1.51
CA ASP A 58 13.26 3.51 -1.93
C ASP A 58 13.02 4.16 -3.29
N LYS A 59 13.99 4.90 -3.79
CA LYS A 59 13.93 5.48 -5.12
C LYS A 59 13.62 4.40 -6.17
N GLY A 60 12.63 4.67 -7.02
CA GLY A 60 12.22 3.76 -8.10
C GLY A 60 11.14 2.75 -7.70
N ILE A 61 10.88 2.56 -6.43
CA ILE A 61 9.81 1.68 -5.95
C ILE A 61 8.46 2.27 -6.31
N LYS A 62 7.53 1.41 -6.72
CA LYS A 62 6.16 1.79 -7.07
C LYS A 62 5.18 0.99 -6.24
N TRP A 63 4.13 1.64 -5.78
CA TRP A 63 3.01 1.00 -5.08
C TRP A 63 1.74 1.23 -5.87
N LEU A 64 1.15 0.16 -6.35
CA LEU A 64 -0.16 0.18 -6.98
C LEU A 64 -1.20 -0.27 -5.96
N THR A 65 -2.09 0.63 -5.58
CA THR A 65 -3.10 0.39 -4.56
C THR A 65 -4.47 0.25 -5.21
N ILE A 66 -5.18 -0.79 -4.85
CA ILE A 66 -6.55 -1.06 -5.30
C ILE A 66 -7.44 -1.04 -4.07
N LEU A 67 -8.40 -0.11 -4.05
CA LEU A 67 -9.37 0.04 -2.97
C LEU A 67 -10.77 -0.25 -3.53
N PRO A 68 -11.23 -1.51 -3.47
CA PRO A 68 -12.56 -1.87 -3.96
C PRO A 68 -13.65 -1.18 -3.14
N GLU A 69 -14.65 -0.64 -3.83
CA GLU A 69 -15.80 0.02 -3.20
C GLU A 69 -16.58 -0.95 -2.34
N ASP A 70 -17.01 -0.48 -1.17
CA ASP A 70 -17.85 -1.24 -0.24
C ASP A 70 -17.24 -2.56 0.26
N ASP A 71 -15.96 -2.77 0.06
CA ASP A 71 -15.25 -3.94 0.55
C ASP A 71 -14.44 -3.62 1.81
N TRP A 72 -13.97 -4.68 2.47
CA TRP A 72 -13.31 -4.62 3.77
C TRP A 72 -11.79 -4.78 3.68
N TYR A 73 -11.22 -4.57 2.49
CA TYR A 73 -9.80 -4.74 2.27
C TYR A 73 -9.27 -3.75 1.24
N CYS A 74 -7.97 -3.51 1.32
CA CYS A 74 -7.22 -2.70 0.37
C CYS A 74 -5.98 -3.50 -0.05
N ILE A 75 -5.70 -3.54 -1.33
CA ILE A 75 -4.58 -4.30 -1.89
C ILE A 75 -3.53 -3.32 -2.39
N THR A 76 -2.27 -3.54 -1.98
CA THR A 76 -1.14 -2.78 -2.51
C THR A 76 -0.13 -3.73 -3.13
N ALA A 77 0.11 -3.58 -4.43
CA ALA A 77 1.19 -4.26 -5.11
C ALA A 77 2.46 -3.41 -4.96
N MET A 78 3.44 -3.93 -4.25
CA MET A 78 4.74 -3.28 -4.12
C MET A 78 5.66 -3.80 -5.21
N MET A 79 6.16 -2.89 -6.05
CA MET A 79 6.94 -3.22 -7.24
C MET A 79 8.30 -2.53 -7.19
N ASN A 80 9.29 -3.19 -7.78
CA ASN A 80 10.60 -2.58 -7.96
C ASN A 80 10.61 -1.63 -9.17
N GLU A 81 11.78 -1.09 -9.49
CA GLU A 81 11.95 -0.12 -10.57
C GLU A 81 11.60 -0.71 -11.94
N GLU A 82 11.77 -2.02 -12.13
CA GLU A 82 11.43 -2.74 -13.37
C GLU A 82 9.96 -3.19 -13.41
N GLU A 83 9.15 -2.74 -12.44
CA GLU A 83 7.75 -3.12 -12.31
C GLU A 83 7.52 -4.61 -12.02
N GLU A 84 8.53 -5.26 -11.45
CA GLU A 84 8.38 -6.61 -10.94
C GLU A 84 7.75 -6.57 -9.55
N ILE A 85 6.77 -7.43 -9.31
CA ILE A 85 6.08 -7.48 -8.03
C ILE A 85 6.97 -8.11 -6.97
N LEU A 86 7.23 -7.35 -5.89
CA LEU A 86 7.96 -7.83 -4.73
C LEU A 86 7.04 -8.63 -3.82
N LEU A 87 5.85 -8.08 -3.59
CA LEU A 87 4.80 -8.71 -2.79
C LEU A 87 3.49 -7.95 -2.96
N TRP A 88 2.40 -8.59 -2.54
CA TRP A 88 1.09 -7.97 -2.40
C TRP A 88 0.82 -7.79 -0.92
N TYR A 89 0.51 -6.57 -0.52
CA TYR A 89 0.15 -6.24 0.86
C TYR A 89 -1.34 -6.00 0.93
N ILE A 90 -2.05 -6.77 1.75
CA ILE A 90 -3.50 -6.67 1.86
C ILE A 90 -3.85 -6.21 3.26
N ASP A 91 -4.41 -5.00 3.35
CA ASP A 91 -4.88 -4.43 4.60
C ASP A 91 -6.35 -4.76 4.81
N MET A 92 -6.70 -5.30 5.97
CA MET A 92 -8.09 -5.35 6.40
C MET A 92 -8.47 -3.97 6.91
N ILE A 93 -9.62 -3.46 6.49
CA ILE A 93 -10.04 -2.09 6.77
C ILE A 93 -11.40 -2.03 7.45
N ALA A 94 -11.58 -1.01 8.30
CA ALA A 94 -12.83 -0.76 9.00
C ALA A 94 -13.76 0.16 8.21
N ALA A 95 -13.20 1.07 7.44
CA ALA A 95 -13.96 2.08 6.69
C ALA A 95 -13.11 2.63 5.56
N GLN A 96 -13.76 3.20 4.58
CA GLN A 96 -13.12 3.91 3.48
C GLN A 96 -13.96 5.12 3.07
N GLY A 97 -13.34 6.07 2.41
CA GLY A 97 -14.01 7.26 1.91
C GLY A 97 -13.07 8.10 1.06
N ILE A 98 -13.50 9.31 0.79
CA ILE A 98 -12.74 10.27 -0.01
C ILE A 98 -12.63 11.55 0.79
N ASP A 99 -11.39 12.06 0.95
CA ASP A 99 -11.16 13.32 1.60
C ASP A 99 -11.60 14.51 0.73
N ALA A 100 -11.67 15.70 1.34
CA ALA A 100 -12.11 16.90 0.66
C ALA A 100 -11.25 17.25 -0.56
N ASP A 101 -9.99 16.83 -0.59
CA ASP A 101 -9.08 17.05 -1.73
C ASP A 101 -9.24 16.00 -2.84
N GLY A 102 -10.18 15.06 -2.69
CA GLY A 102 -10.45 14.05 -3.68
C GLY A 102 -9.60 12.79 -3.56
N ILE A 103 -8.71 12.72 -2.57
CA ILE A 103 -7.86 11.56 -2.37
C ILE A 103 -8.58 10.53 -1.50
N PRO A 104 -8.71 9.28 -1.96
CA PRO A 104 -9.33 8.21 -1.15
C PRO A 104 -8.49 7.86 0.07
N TYR A 105 -9.18 7.41 1.12
CA TYR A 105 -8.55 6.93 2.34
C TYR A 105 -9.20 5.63 2.82
N PHE A 106 -8.51 4.93 3.69
CA PHE A 106 -9.07 3.80 4.42
C PHE A 106 -8.57 3.80 5.86
N ASP A 107 -9.37 3.24 6.74
CA ASP A 107 -9.02 3.09 8.15
C ASP A 107 -8.55 1.65 8.40
N ASP A 108 -7.30 1.52 8.77
CA ASP A 108 -6.59 0.25 8.90
C ASP A 108 -6.96 -0.44 10.22
N LEU A 109 -7.29 -1.73 10.15
CA LEU A 109 -7.58 -2.56 11.32
C LEU A 109 -6.33 -3.20 11.93
N TYR A 110 -5.15 -2.94 11.35
CA TYR A 110 -3.89 -3.52 11.80
C TYR A 110 -3.85 -5.04 11.71
N LEU A 111 -4.56 -5.61 10.76
CA LEU A 111 -4.51 -7.02 10.43
C LEU A 111 -4.27 -7.15 8.94
N ASP A 112 -3.08 -7.64 8.59
CA ASP A 112 -2.63 -7.63 7.22
C ASP A 112 -2.29 -9.03 6.74
N LEU A 113 -2.43 -9.23 5.44
CA LEU A 113 -1.94 -10.41 4.75
C LEU A 113 -0.85 -9.97 3.78
N VAL A 114 0.18 -10.79 3.67
CA VAL A 114 1.22 -10.60 2.67
C VAL A 114 1.19 -11.78 1.73
N VAL A 115 1.03 -11.51 0.44
CA VAL A 115 1.03 -12.53 -0.61
C VAL A 115 2.30 -12.35 -1.43
N TYR A 116 3.05 -13.44 -1.57
CA TYR A 116 4.31 -13.42 -2.29
C TYR A 116 4.10 -13.85 -3.75
N PRO A 117 5.04 -13.54 -4.65
CA PRO A 117 4.91 -13.93 -6.06
C PRO A 117 4.73 -15.43 -6.28
N ASP A 118 5.21 -16.28 -5.35
CA ASP A 118 5.03 -17.73 -5.42
C ASP A 118 3.65 -18.21 -4.93
N GLY A 119 2.78 -17.28 -4.50
CA GLY A 119 1.45 -17.58 -3.99
C GLY A 119 1.38 -17.87 -2.50
N THR A 120 2.51 -17.91 -1.80
CA THR A 120 2.53 -18.10 -0.35
C THR A 120 1.90 -16.91 0.35
N VAL A 121 1.10 -17.17 1.39
CA VAL A 121 0.42 -16.13 2.16
C VAL A 121 0.88 -16.18 3.61
N THR A 122 1.20 -15.03 4.18
CA THR A 122 1.52 -14.89 5.59
C THR A 122 0.64 -13.83 6.24
N LYS A 123 0.33 -14.01 7.53
CA LYS A 123 -0.38 -13.00 8.31
C LYS A 123 0.62 -12.06 8.95
N ARG A 124 0.22 -10.80 9.08
CA ARG A 124 1.01 -9.80 9.76
C ARG A 124 0.08 -8.95 10.61
N THR A 125 0.43 -8.79 11.90
CA THR A 125 -0.37 -7.99 12.82
C THR A 125 0.33 -6.67 13.11
N ALA A 126 -0.45 -5.62 13.10
CA ALA A 126 0.08 -4.29 13.06
C ALA A 126 0.57 -3.75 14.39
N PHE A 127 0.29 -4.39 15.49
CA PHE A 127 0.85 -3.85 16.72
C PHE A 127 2.39 -3.85 16.69
N ARG A 128 2.98 -4.57 15.75
CA ARG A 128 4.41 -4.54 15.45
C ARG A 128 4.87 -3.19 14.94
N TYR A 129 3.95 -2.36 14.51
CA TYR A 129 4.25 -1.05 13.91
C TYR A 129 3.98 0.10 14.86
N CYS A 130 3.42 -0.17 16.02
CA CYS A 130 3.02 0.89 16.94
C CYS A 130 4.19 1.72 17.45
N TYR A 131 5.40 1.26 17.29
CA TYR A 131 6.63 1.93 17.74
C TYR A 131 7.62 2.21 16.62
N ILE A 132 7.13 2.21 15.42
CA ILE A 132 7.96 2.51 14.26
C ILE A 132 7.80 3.97 13.88
#